data_d09d6feef0e48e3b5b8bfc02cc8017d1
#
_entry.id   d09d6feef0e48e3b5b8bfc02cc8017d1
#
_cell.length_a   1.000
_cell.length_b   1.000
_cell.length_c   1.000
_cell.angle_alpha   90.00
_cell.angle_beta   90.00
_cell.angle_gamma   90.00
#
_symmetry.space_group_name_H-M   'P 1'
#
loop_
_entity.id
_entity.type
_entity.pdbx_description
1 polymer ?
#
loop_
_entity_poly.entity_id
_entity_poly.type
_entity_poly.pdbx_seq_one_letter_code
_entity_poly.pdbx_strand_id
1 'polypeptide(L)'
;MSDENRLFTILMVDDDPDDRLLFKEACEEVRLRNPLDFLENGEQLVDYLKRRGAYEDLAGSPFPGIILLDLNMPLKDGREALEEIKADAELRHIPIIVLTTSKDEDDILSSYGLGASSYIVKPISLDRLMRVVNSIGEYWVQIVEVPSTDGENADDPDDL
;
A
#
# COMPACT_ATOMS: atom_id res chain seq x y z
N MET A 1 11.29 6.03 23.06
CA MET A 1 10.42 5.68 21.95
C MET A 1 11.10 4.69 21.02
N SER A 2 10.50 3.59 20.86
CA SER A 2 11.03 2.56 20.00
C SER A 2 10.84 2.93 18.54
N ASP A 3 11.78 2.51 17.70
CA ASP A 3 11.63 2.71 16.27
C ASP A 3 10.41 1.99 15.74
N GLU A 4 9.98 0.95 16.41
CA GLU A 4 8.80 0.21 15.98
C GLU A 4 7.56 1.07 15.96
N ASN A 5 7.50 2.06 16.82
CA ASN A 5 6.35 2.94 16.85
C ASN A 5 6.28 3.86 15.63
N ARG A 6 7.34 3.91 14.86
CA ARG A 6 7.39 4.73 13.67
C ARG A 6 7.20 3.96 12.40
N LEU A 7 7.12 2.64 12.50
CA LEU A 7 6.97 1.82 11.32
C LEU A 7 5.54 1.95 10.79
N PHE A 8 5.45 2.23 9.51
CA PHE A 8 4.14 2.35 8.91
C PHE A 8 3.57 0.98 8.59
N THR A 9 2.26 0.93 8.47
CA THR A 9 1.57 -0.29 8.08
C THR A 9 1.62 -0.46 6.57
N ILE A 10 1.85 -1.69 6.13
CA ILE A 10 1.74 -2.05 4.73
C ILE A 10 0.41 -2.76 4.56
N LEU A 11 -0.43 -2.24 3.68
CA LEU A 11 -1.76 -2.77 3.47
C LEU A 11 -1.82 -3.46 2.12
N MET A 12 -2.23 -4.73 2.11
CA MET A 12 -2.44 -5.46 0.86
C MET A 12 -3.92 -5.75 0.68
N VAL A 13 -4.44 -5.42 -0.49
CA VAL A 13 -5.84 -5.64 -0.82
C VAL A 13 -5.90 -6.60 -2.00
N ASP A 14 -6.32 -7.82 -1.75
CA ASP A 14 -6.31 -8.88 -2.75
C ASP A 14 -7.31 -9.94 -2.30
N ASP A 15 -8.17 -10.36 -3.22
CA ASP A 15 -9.21 -11.34 -2.86
C ASP A 15 -8.68 -12.78 -2.87
N ASP A 16 -7.47 -13.00 -3.38
CA ASP A 16 -6.89 -14.34 -3.45
C ASP A 16 -6.09 -14.64 -2.18
N PRO A 17 -6.52 -15.60 -1.36
CA PRO A 17 -5.78 -15.92 -0.14
C PRO A 17 -4.39 -16.43 -0.41
N ASP A 18 -4.16 -17.07 -1.55
CA ASP A 18 -2.80 -17.55 -1.88
C ASP A 18 -1.86 -16.38 -2.13
N ASP A 19 -2.35 -15.34 -2.78
CA ASP A 19 -1.52 -14.15 -3.02
C ASP A 19 -1.22 -13.44 -1.71
N ARG A 20 -2.20 -13.37 -0.82
CA ARG A 20 -1.96 -12.75 0.48
C ARG A 20 -0.93 -13.53 1.29
N LEU A 21 -1.03 -14.85 1.25
CA LEU A 21 -0.07 -15.69 1.97
C LEU A 21 1.32 -15.54 1.38
N LEU A 22 1.42 -15.50 0.07
CA LEU A 22 2.71 -15.35 -0.59
C LEU A 22 3.38 -14.04 -0.20
N PHE A 23 2.61 -12.97 -0.14
CA PHE A 23 3.15 -11.67 0.27
C PHE A 23 3.63 -11.72 1.72
N LYS A 24 2.84 -12.35 2.59
CA LYS A 24 3.24 -12.50 3.97
C LYS A 24 4.54 -13.27 4.08
N GLU A 25 4.68 -14.35 3.31
CA GLU A 25 5.90 -15.13 3.30
C GLU A 25 7.09 -14.29 2.83
N ALA A 26 6.89 -13.48 1.81
CA ALA A 26 7.97 -12.63 1.32
C ALA A 26 8.44 -11.66 2.40
N CYS A 27 7.49 -11.08 3.12
CA CYS A 27 7.85 -10.16 4.20
C CYS A 27 8.61 -10.86 5.30
N GLU A 28 8.22 -12.10 5.64
CA GLU A 28 8.89 -12.86 6.67
C GLU A 28 10.30 -13.24 6.23
N GLU A 29 10.47 -13.63 4.97
CA GLU A 29 11.78 -14.02 4.47
C GLU A 29 12.78 -12.87 4.49
N VAL A 30 12.35 -11.67 4.21
CA VAL A 30 13.24 -10.51 4.24
C VAL A 30 13.27 -9.87 5.63
N ARG A 31 12.54 -10.45 6.59
CA ARG A 31 12.52 -9.99 7.98
C ARG A 31 12.04 -8.55 8.09
N LEU A 32 11.03 -8.23 7.32
CA LEU A 32 10.41 -6.92 7.39
C LEU A 32 9.65 -6.81 8.70
N ARG A 33 9.83 -5.70 9.40
CA ARG A 33 9.24 -5.51 10.72
C ARG A 33 7.97 -4.67 10.70
N ASN A 34 7.62 -4.13 9.55
CA ASN A 34 6.42 -3.30 9.43
C ASN A 34 5.17 -4.13 9.67
N PRO A 35 4.16 -3.57 10.33
CA PRO A 35 2.89 -4.26 10.47
C PRO A 35 2.24 -4.48 9.11
N LEU A 36 1.57 -5.60 8.95
CA LEU A 36 0.86 -5.94 7.73
C LEU A 36 -0.62 -6.04 8.02
N ASP A 37 -1.43 -5.46 7.16
CA ASP A 37 -2.88 -5.64 7.19
C ASP A 37 -3.34 -6.12 5.83
N PHE A 38 -4.40 -6.94 5.82
CA PHE A 38 -4.91 -7.53 4.60
C PHE A 38 -6.40 -7.27 4.48
N LEU A 39 -6.82 -6.88 3.29
CA LEU A 39 -8.24 -6.72 2.96
C LEU A 39 -8.53 -7.51 1.69
N GLU A 40 -9.82 -7.75 1.43
CA GLU A 40 -10.20 -8.69 0.39
C GLU A 40 -10.88 -8.05 -0.81
N ASN A 41 -11.29 -6.80 -0.71
CA ASN A 41 -11.95 -6.14 -1.84
C ASN A 41 -11.88 -4.63 -1.70
N GLY A 42 -12.34 -3.96 -2.75
CA GLY A 42 -12.25 -2.51 -2.79
C GLY A 42 -13.19 -1.81 -1.82
N GLU A 43 -14.33 -2.43 -1.52
CA GLU A 43 -15.25 -1.85 -0.57
C GLU A 43 -14.64 -1.80 0.83
N GLN A 44 -14.02 -2.91 1.22
CA GLN A 44 -13.32 -2.95 2.50
C GLN A 44 -12.21 -1.90 2.53
N LEU A 45 -11.51 -1.73 1.43
CA LEU A 45 -10.42 -0.76 1.37
C LEU A 45 -10.91 0.65 1.62
N VAL A 46 -11.97 1.04 0.94
CA VAL A 46 -12.49 2.39 1.10
C VAL A 46 -13.01 2.59 2.52
N ASP A 47 -13.73 1.61 3.05
CA ASP A 47 -14.24 1.70 4.42
C ASP A 47 -13.09 1.76 5.43
N TYR A 48 -12.04 0.99 5.20
CA TYR A 48 -10.87 0.99 6.07
C TYR A 48 -10.23 2.38 6.09
N LEU A 49 -10.01 2.96 4.92
CA LEU A 49 -9.34 4.25 4.85
C LEU A 49 -10.21 5.39 5.35
N LYS A 50 -11.52 5.29 5.13
CA LYS A 50 -12.44 6.34 5.59
C LYS A 50 -12.95 6.08 6.99
N ARG A 51 -12.47 5.05 7.65
CA ARG A 51 -12.80 4.71 9.02
C ARG A 51 -14.31 4.52 9.19
N ARG A 52 -14.90 3.75 8.29
CA ARG A 52 -16.35 3.49 8.31
C ARG A 52 -16.63 2.05 8.64
N GLY A 53 -17.85 1.77 9.09
CA GLY A 53 -18.33 0.41 9.35
C GLY A 53 -17.46 -0.31 10.35
N ALA A 54 -16.95 -1.47 9.96
CA ALA A 54 -16.11 -2.28 10.84
C ALA A 54 -14.82 -1.59 11.26
N TYR A 55 -14.45 -0.49 10.61
CA TYR A 55 -13.18 0.16 10.83
C TYR A 55 -13.29 1.49 11.56
N GLU A 56 -14.44 1.74 12.18
CA GLU A 56 -14.63 3.00 12.92
C GLU A 56 -13.63 3.16 14.06
N ASP A 57 -13.24 2.05 14.65
CA ASP A 57 -12.29 2.09 15.77
C ASP A 57 -10.91 2.58 15.36
N LEU A 58 -10.64 2.63 14.07
CA LEU A 58 -9.36 3.12 13.59
C LEU A 58 -9.30 4.63 13.47
N ALA A 59 -10.39 5.32 13.78
CA ALA A 59 -10.41 6.78 13.71
C ALA A 59 -9.28 7.34 14.56
N GLY A 60 -8.48 8.22 13.95
CA GLY A 60 -7.34 8.79 14.65
C GLY A 60 -6.05 8.01 14.50
N SER A 61 -6.12 6.77 13.98
CA SER A 61 -4.92 5.99 13.72
C SER A 61 -4.25 6.45 12.42
N PRO A 62 -2.93 6.27 12.30
CA PRO A 62 -2.25 6.63 11.07
C PRO A 62 -2.75 5.82 9.88
N PHE A 63 -2.70 6.44 8.71
CA PHE A 63 -3.00 5.74 7.48
C PHE A 63 -1.84 4.81 7.11
N PRO A 64 -2.09 3.79 6.26
CA PRO A 64 -0.98 2.95 5.79
C PRO A 64 0.06 3.79 5.06
N GLY A 65 1.30 3.36 5.13
CA GLY A 65 2.37 4.01 4.40
C GLY A 65 2.42 3.64 2.93
N ILE A 66 1.85 2.49 2.59
CA ILE A 66 1.79 2.02 1.22
C ILE A 66 0.69 0.99 1.10
N ILE A 67 0.06 0.95 -0.07
CA ILE A 67 -1.01 0.00 -0.35
C ILE A 67 -0.64 -0.80 -1.59
N LEU A 68 -0.75 -2.13 -1.51
CA LEU A 68 -0.69 -2.99 -2.68
C LEU A 68 -2.12 -3.35 -3.02
N LEU A 69 -2.55 -3.01 -4.22
CA LEU A 69 -3.97 -3.08 -4.58
C LEU A 69 -4.18 -3.90 -5.83
N ASP A 70 -4.89 -5.03 -5.69
CA ASP A 70 -5.30 -5.83 -6.82
C ASP A 70 -6.43 -5.11 -7.56
N LEU A 71 -6.32 -4.98 -8.86
CA LEU A 71 -7.37 -4.33 -9.64
C LEU A 71 -8.57 -5.24 -9.90
N ASN A 72 -8.34 -6.54 -9.92
CA ASN A 72 -9.37 -7.49 -10.36
C ASN A 72 -9.99 -8.21 -9.16
N MET A 73 -10.93 -7.55 -8.51
CA MET A 73 -11.58 -8.08 -7.33
C MET A 73 -13.10 -7.97 -7.45
N PRO A 74 -13.84 -8.81 -6.71
CA PRO A 74 -15.30 -8.69 -6.69
C PRO A 74 -15.76 -7.46 -5.92
N LEU A 75 -17.06 -7.18 -5.99
CA LEU A 75 -17.71 -6.04 -5.37
C LEU A 75 -17.16 -4.76 -5.99
N LYS A 76 -16.56 -3.91 -5.19
CA LYS A 76 -15.88 -2.74 -5.73
C LYS A 76 -14.49 -3.17 -6.20
N ASP A 77 -14.21 -3.04 -7.49
CA ASP A 77 -12.91 -3.46 -7.99
C ASP A 77 -11.84 -2.40 -7.66
N GLY A 78 -10.60 -2.76 -7.96
CA GLY A 78 -9.49 -1.90 -7.58
C GLY A 78 -9.48 -0.56 -8.27
N ARG A 79 -10.00 -0.49 -9.50
CA ARG A 79 -10.02 0.78 -10.21
C ARG A 79 -10.97 1.77 -9.54
N GLU A 80 -12.13 1.29 -9.16
CA GLU A 80 -13.10 2.14 -8.47
C GLU A 80 -12.55 2.62 -7.14
N ALA A 81 -11.92 1.72 -6.40
CA ALA A 81 -11.34 2.09 -5.12
C ALA A 81 -10.24 3.12 -5.32
N LEU A 82 -9.40 2.92 -6.34
CA LEU A 82 -8.30 3.84 -6.61
C LEU A 82 -8.83 5.24 -6.94
N GLU A 83 -9.91 5.31 -7.72
CA GLU A 83 -10.53 6.58 -8.05
C GLU A 83 -11.00 7.30 -6.80
N GLU A 84 -11.68 6.57 -5.91
CA GLU A 84 -12.19 7.19 -4.70
C GLU A 84 -11.07 7.69 -3.80
N ILE A 85 -10.00 6.92 -3.71
CA ILE A 85 -8.86 7.32 -2.89
C ILE A 85 -8.21 8.58 -3.44
N LYS A 86 -8.03 8.63 -4.76
CA LYS A 86 -7.34 9.76 -5.36
C LYS A 86 -8.21 11.01 -5.40
N ALA A 87 -9.52 10.85 -5.26
CA ALA A 87 -10.42 11.99 -5.16
C ALA A 87 -10.47 12.58 -3.75
N ASP A 88 -9.93 11.88 -2.77
CA ASP A 88 -9.99 12.31 -1.38
C ASP A 88 -8.69 13.03 -1.01
N ALA A 89 -8.81 14.27 -0.55
CA ALA A 89 -7.63 15.09 -0.27
C ALA A 89 -6.72 14.51 0.79
N GLU A 90 -7.28 13.75 1.73
CA GLU A 90 -6.48 13.14 2.79
C GLU A 90 -5.82 11.85 2.36
N LEU A 91 -6.44 11.14 1.43
CA LEU A 91 -6.00 9.79 1.07
C LEU A 91 -5.12 9.74 -0.16
N ARG A 92 -5.23 10.75 -1.02
CA ARG A 92 -4.57 10.68 -2.34
C ARG A 92 -3.06 10.67 -2.26
N HIS A 93 -2.50 10.97 -1.10
CA HIS A 93 -1.04 10.99 -0.92
C HIS A 93 -0.48 9.62 -0.62
N ILE A 94 -1.31 8.64 -0.31
CA ILE A 94 -0.82 7.31 0.02
C ILE A 94 -0.33 6.63 -1.25
N PRO A 95 0.93 6.18 -1.28
CA PRO A 95 1.45 5.48 -2.46
C PRO A 95 0.74 4.16 -2.67
N ILE A 96 0.42 3.85 -3.91
CA ILE A 96 -0.29 2.62 -4.26
C ILE A 96 0.46 1.88 -5.35
N ILE A 97 0.77 0.62 -5.08
CA ILE A 97 1.32 -0.29 -6.08
C ILE A 97 0.17 -1.16 -6.56
N VAL A 98 -0.10 -1.12 -7.84
CA VAL A 98 -1.20 -1.86 -8.43
C VAL A 98 -0.75 -3.26 -8.81
N LEU A 99 -1.57 -4.26 -8.44
CA LEU A 99 -1.36 -5.65 -8.84
C LEU A 99 -2.43 -5.99 -9.86
N THR A 100 -2.04 -6.60 -10.97
CA THR A 100 -3.01 -6.91 -12.00
C THR A 100 -2.59 -8.13 -12.80
N THR A 101 -3.57 -8.93 -13.23
CA THR A 101 -3.32 -10.04 -14.14
C THR A 101 -3.28 -9.58 -15.58
N SER A 102 -3.70 -8.35 -15.83
CA SER A 102 -3.78 -7.83 -17.19
C SER A 102 -2.44 -7.31 -17.65
N LYS A 103 -2.07 -7.70 -18.86
CA LYS A 103 -0.93 -7.12 -19.55
C LYS A 103 -1.40 -6.11 -20.58
N ASP A 104 -2.69 -5.82 -20.54
CA ASP A 104 -3.27 -4.88 -21.47
C ASP A 104 -2.71 -3.49 -21.18
N GLU A 105 -2.14 -2.90 -22.20
CA GLU A 105 -1.53 -1.59 -22.08
C GLU A 105 -2.52 -0.55 -21.62
N ASP A 106 -3.77 -0.67 -22.09
CA ASP A 106 -4.79 0.29 -21.69
C ASP A 106 -5.09 0.23 -20.20
N ASP A 107 -5.12 -0.98 -19.65
CA ASP A 107 -5.35 -1.13 -18.21
C ASP A 107 -4.21 -0.52 -17.42
N ILE A 108 -2.99 -0.73 -17.87
CA ILE A 108 -1.82 -0.20 -17.18
C ILE A 108 -1.82 1.31 -17.23
N LEU A 109 -2.06 1.87 -18.40
CA LEU A 109 -2.11 3.33 -18.56
C LEU A 109 -3.21 3.94 -17.74
N SER A 110 -4.37 3.26 -17.71
CA SER A 110 -5.49 3.73 -16.92
C SER A 110 -5.13 3.78 -15.44
N SER A 111 -4.41 2.76 -14.96
CA SER A 111 -3.98 2.74 -13.56
C SER A 111 -3.08 3.91 -13.22
N TYR A 112 -2.13 4.23 -14.09
CA TYR A 112 -1.28 5.38 -13.85
C TYR A 112 -2.08 6.68 -13.94
N GLY A 113 -3.02 6.75 -14.87
CA GLY A 113 -3.89 7.90 -14.96
C GLY A 113 -4.72 8.10 -13.72
N LEU A 114 -5.03 7.03 -13.01
CA LEU A 114 -5.75 7.10 -11.75
C LEU A 114 -4.85 7.38 -10.56
N GLY A 115 -3.54 7.47 -10.77
CA GLY A 115 -2.64 7.88 -9.71
C GLY A 115 -1.86 6.78 -9.03
N ALA A 116 -1.74 5.62 -9.68
CA ALA A 116 -0.91 4.55 -9.13
C ALA A 116 0.56 4.95 -9.18
N SER A 117 1.32 4.57 -8.15
CA SER A 117 2.75 4.84 -8.09
C SER A 117 3.54 3.85 -8.95
N SER A 118 3.06 2.62 -9.04
CA SER A 118 3.73 1.58 -9.80
C SER A 118 2.75 0.44 -10.02
N TYR A 119 3.14 -0.53 -10.83
CA TYR A 119 2.30 -1.69 -11.03
C TYR A 119 3.15 -2.95 -11.11
N ILE A 120 2.53 -4.09 -10.81
CA ILE A 120 3.16 -5.40 -10.91
C ILE A 120 2.16 -6.34 -11.57
N VAL A 121 2.62 -7.08 -12.57
CA VAL A 121 1.77 -8.02 -13.29
C VAL A 121 1.87 -9.39 -12.63
N LYS A 122 0.71 -9.99 -12.32
CA LYS A 122 0.64 -11.34 -11.78
C LYS A 122 0.79 -12.36 -12.91
N PRO A 123 1.24 -13.58 -12.62
CA PRO A 123 1.60 -14.10 -11.30
C PRO A 123 2.97 -13.61 -10.86
N ILE A 124 3.14 -13.47 -9.54
CA ILE A 124 4.37 -12.94 -8.98
C ILE A 124 5.06 -14.07 -8.23
N SER A 125 6.35 -14.27 -8.50
CA SER A 125 7.12 -15.25 -7.77
C SER A 125 7.49 -14.73 -6.39
N LEU A 126 7.81 -15.65 -5.49
CA LEU A 126 8.27 -15.27 -4.16
C LEU A 126 9.53 -14.41 -4.26
N ASP A 127 10.46 -14.77 -5.12
CA ASP A 127 11.70 -14.01 -5.30
C ASP A 127 11.41 -12.57 -5.70
N ARG A 128 10.47 -12.38 -6.62
CA ARG A 128 10.15 -11.04 -7.06
C ARG A 128 9.48 -10.24 -5.97
N LEU A 129 8.57 -10.89 -5.23
CA LEU A 129 7.94 -10.22 -4.09
C LEU A 129 8.96 -9.84 -3.04
N MET A 130 9.94 -10.71 -2.78
CA MET A 130 10.98 -10.39 -1.82
C MET A 130 11.76 -9.14 -2.24
N ARG A 131 12.03 -9.01 -3.53
CA ARG A 131 12.73 -7.81 -4.02
C ARG A 131 11.87 -6.58 -3.86
N VAL A 132 10.57 -6.70 -4.13
CA VAL A 132 9.65 -5.58 -3.95
C VAL A 132 9.59 -5.18 -2.48
N VAL A 133 9.46 -6.15 -1.59
CA VAL A 133 9.37 -5.89 -0.16
C VAL A 133 10.66 -5.24 0.34
N ASN A 134 11.80 -5.72 -0.11
CA ASN A 134 13.08 -5.11 0.26
C ASN A 134 13.13 -3.64 -0.18
N SER A 135 12.67 -3.37 -1.40
CA SER A 135 12.68 -2.01 -1.90
C SER A 135 11.78 -1.11 -1.08
N ILE A 136 10.62 -1.62 -0.69
CA ILE A 136 9.71 -0.85 0.16
C ILE A 136 10.38 -0.54 1.50
N GLY A 137 10.97 -1.56 2.11
CA GLY A 137 11.61 -1.39 3.41
C GLY A 137 12.73 -0.37 3.38
N GLU A 138 13.59 -0.46 2.37
CA GLU A 138 14.72 0.45 2.27
C GLU A 138 14.28 1.87 1.94
N TYR A 139 13.38 1.98 0.98
CA TYR A 139 12.99 3.29 0.50
C TYR A 139 12.18 4.05 1.54
N TRP A 140 11.16 3.40 2.08
CA TRP A 140 10.26 4.08 2.99
C TRP A 140 10.89 4.35 4.35
N VAL A 141 11.76 3.48 4.81
CA VAL A 141 12.45 3.77 6.07
C VAL A 141 13.28 5.03 5.92
N GLN A 142 13.98 5.17 4.80
CA GLN A 142 14.82 6.33 4.60
C GLN A 142 14.04 7.61 4.35
N ILE A 143 12.95 7.50 3.59
CA ILE A 143 12.22 8.68 3.16
C ILE A 143 11.19 9.12 4.19
N VAL A 144 10.47 8.16 4.76
CA VAL A 144 9.36 8.48 5.64
C VAL A 144 9.83 8.77 7.05
N GLU A 145 10.77 7.97 7.53
CA GLU A 145 11.21 8.08 8.91
C GLU A 145 11.88 9.41 9.21
N VAL A 146 12.72 9.85 8.29
CA VAL A 146 13.48 11.08 8.51
C VAL A 146 12.57 12.28 8.74
N PRO A 147 11.59 12.53 7.88
CA PRO A 147 10.71 13.68 8.10
C PRO A 147 9.89 13.57 9.37
N SER A 148 9.56 12.36 9.80
CA SER A 148 8.69 12.17 10.95
C SER A 148 9.46 12.25 12.27
N THR A 149 10.76 12.25 12.23
CA THR A 149 11.55 12.26 13.43
C THR A 149 11.32 13.53 14.22
N ASP A 150 11.30 14.63 13.51
CA ASP A 150 11.01 15.89 14.16
C ASP A 150 10.66 16.87 13.05
N GLY A 151 9.87 17.77 13.36
CA GLY A 151 9.37 18.67 12.37
C GLY A 151 10.45 19.49 11.71
N GLU A 152 11.49 19.73 12.41
CA GLU A 152 12.50 20.62 11.85
C GLU A 152 13.26 20.00 10.71
N ASN A 153 13.35 18.70 10.70
CA ASN A 153 14.03 18.08 9.58
C ASN A 153 13.22 18.18 8.33
N ALA A 154 11.96 18.33 8.50
CA ALA A 154 11.12 18.43 7.34
C ALA A 154 11.39 19.69 6.56
N ASP A 155 11.93 20.67 7.24
CA ASP A 155 12.23 21.90 6.54
C ASP A 155 13.53 21.83 5.82
N ASP A 156 14.22 20.76 5.95
CA ASP A 156 15.42 20.61 5.18
C ASP A 156 15.05 19.98 3.86
N PRO A 157 14.88 20.78 2.83
CA PRO A 157 14.47 20.25 1.55
C PRO A 157 15.56 19.40 0.91
N ASP A 158 16.72 19.52 1.41
CA ASP A 158 17.83 18.73 0.87
C ASP A 158 17.73 17.29 1.23
N ASP A 159 16.93 17.00 2.21
CA ASP A 159 16.69 15.63 2.58
C ASP A 159 16.01 14.87 1.48
N LEU A 160 15.50 15.54 0.53
CA LEU A 160 14.75 14.90 -0.53
C LEU A 160 15.60 14.59 -1.73
#